data_0d298688b20ae01841387d55f3e6041f
#
_entry.id   0d298688b20ae01841387d55f3e6041f
#
_cell.length_a   1.000
_cell.length_b   1.000
_cell.length_c   1.000
_cell.angle_alpha   90.00
_cell.angle_beta   90.00
_cell.angle_gamma   90.00
#
_symmetry.space_group_name_H-M   'P 1'
#
loop_
_entity.id
_entity.type
_entity.pdbx_description
1 polymer ?
#
loop_
_entity_poly.entity_id
_entity_poly.type
_entity_poly.pdbx_seq_one_letter_code
_entity_poly.pdbx_strand_id
1 'polypeptide(L)'
;MVLMLNQVWFPPEESDKVAKRYIDWMKENPPDPSIEKTICIGVRSTEDGHVLAIGIGDIVKGKEKDALINTTKGNLFLAAKIPGIRYKSEIMLEFSEAYKVLGMTAPEI
;
A
#
# COMPACT_ATOMS: atom_id res chain seq x y z
N MET A 1 -14.90 -7.67 -1.77
CA MET A 1 -13.78 -6.97 -1.10
C MET A 1 -12.86 -6.37 -2.14
N VAL A 2 -12.54 -5.11 -1.99
CA VAL A 2 -11.61 -4.40 -2.86
C VAL A 2 -10.34 -4.10 -2.08
N LEU A 3 -9.20 -4.34 -2.68
CA LEU A 3 -7.91 -4.25 -2.00
C LEU A 3 -7.10 -3.08 -2.53
N MET A 4 -6.34 -2.44 -1.64
CA MET A 4 -5.30 -1.49 -2.00
C MET A 4 -3.95 -2.22 -1.98
N LEU A 5 -3.21 -2.13 -3.07
CA LEU A 5 -1.82 -2.56 -3.14
C LEU A 5 -0.95 -1.31 -3.25
N ASN A 6 -0.13 -1.06 -2.25
CA ASN A 6 0.83 0.03 -2.27
C ASN A 6 2.24 -0.53 -2.29
N GLN A 7 3.04 -0.08 -3.25
CA GLN A 7 4.42 -0.52 -3.41
C GLN A 7 5.33 0.70 -3.39
N VAL A 8 6.39 0.62 -2.59
CA VAL A 8 7.36 1.72 -2.44
C VAL A 8 8.76 1.15 -2.59
N TRP A 9 9.51 1.63 -3.59
CA TRP A 9 10.90 1.25 -3.85
C TRP A 9 11.81 2.38 -3.40
N PHE A 10 12.88 2.04 -2.71
CA PHE A 10 13.86 3.03 -2.28
C PHE A 10 15.26 2.43 -2.20
N PRO A 11 16.31 3.28 -2.33
CA PRO A 11 17.68 2.81 -2.14
C PRO A 11 17.91 2.29 -0.71
N PRO A 12 18.68 1.20 -0.53
CA PRO A 12 18.92 0.64 0.81
C PRO A 12 19.51 1.64 1.80
N GLU A 13 20.36 2.54 1.34
CA GLU A 13 20.97 3.58 2.18
C GLU A 13 19.96 4.58 2.75
N GLU A 14 18.76 4.63 2.18
CA GLU A 14 17.68 5.51 2.65
C GLU A 14 16.73 4.82 3.63
N SER A 15 16.99 3.57 4.00
CA SER A 15 16.06 2.76 4.82
C SER A 15 15.71 3.40 6.16
N ASP A 16 16.71 3.93 6.89
CA ASP A 16 16.45 4.57 8.18
C ASP A 16 15.58 5.81 8.02
N LYS A 17 15.84 6.60 6.99
CA LYS A 17 15.07 7.81 6.73
C LYS A 17 13.63 7.47 6.35
N VAL A 18 13.42 6.46 5.52
CA VAL A 18 12.08 5.97 5.15
C VAL A 18 11.33 5.52 6.40
N ALA A 19 11.96 4.72 7.26
CA ALA A 19 11.33 4.22 8.48
C ALA A 19 10.92 5.37 9.41
N LYS A 20 11.80 6.35 9.62
CA LYS A 20 11.51 7.49 10.47
C LYS A 20 10.40 8.37 9.92
N ARG A 21 10.41 8.64 8.62
CA ARG A 21 9.35 9.44 7.99
C ARG A 21 8.01 8.72 8.05
N TYR A 22 8.00 7.40 7.89
CA TYR A 22 6.76 6.62 8.03
C TYR A 22 6.19 6.73 9.43
N ILE A 23 7.04 6.65 10.46
CA ILE A 23 6.62 6.86 11.85
C ILE A 23 6.01 8.26 12.02
N ASP A 24 6.65 9.29 11.48
CA ASP A 24 6.15 10.66 11.57
C ASP A 24 4.80 10.82 10.87
N TRP A 25 4.65 10.22 9.69
CA TRP A 25 3.39 10.20 8.97
C TRP A 25 2.27 9.57 9.80
N MET A 26 2.54 8.42 10.40
CA MET A 26 1.56 7.67 11.19
C MET A 26 1.14 8.40 12.45
N LYS A 27 2.01 9.18 13.06
CA LYS A 27 1.67 9.99 14.23
C LYS A 27 0.65 11.07 13.93
N GLU A 28 0.76 11.70 12.76
CA GLU A 28 -0.15 12.77 12.33
C GLU A 28 -1.36 12.23 11.57
N ASN A 29 -1.23 11.06 10.98
CA ASN A 29 -2.25 10.42 10.15
C ASN A 29 -2.44 8.97 10.59
N PRO A 30 -2.98 8.73 11.80
CA PRO A 30 -3.19 7.37 12.28
C PRO A 30 -4.17 6.62 11.36
N PRO A 31 -4.06 5.30 11.29
CA PRO A 31 -4.96 4.50 10.46
C PRO A 31 -6.43 4.78 10.79
N ASP A 32 -7.23 4.92 9.75
CA ASP A 32 -8.67 5.13 9.86
C ASP A 32 -9.42 3.87 9.43
N PRO A 33 -9.90 3.04 10.38
CA PRO A 33 -10.58 1.79 10.05
C PRO A 33 -11.93 1.98 9.37
N SER A 34 -12.46 3.20 9.34
CA SER A 34 -13.69 3.51 8.58
C SER A 34 -13.42 3.61 7.08
N ILE A 35 -12.18 3.67 6.66
CA ILE A 35 -11.75 3.78 5.26
C ILE A 35 -11.06 2.50 4.79
N GLU A 36 -10.09 2.02 5.55
CA GLU A 36 -9.25 0.89 5.15
C GLU A 36 -8.65 0.20 6.36
N LYS A 37 -8.50 -1.13 6.28
CA LYS A 37 -7.79 -1.92 7.29
C LYS A 37 -6.59 -2.57 6.65
N THR A 38 -5.42 -2.41 7.24
CA THR A 38 -4.21 -3.08 6.77
C THR A 38 -4.31 -4.59 6.97
N ILE A 39 -4.11 -5.35 5.91
CA ILE A 39 -4.04 -6.81 5.97
C ILE A 39 -2.63 -7.25 6.31
N CYS A 40 -1.64 -6.74 5.57
CA CYS A 40 -0.23 -7.04 5.84
C CYS A 40 0.66 -5.97 5.22
N ILE A 41 1.88 -5.88 5.77
CA ILE A 41 2.96 -5.08 5.21
C ILE A 41 4.20 -5.98 5.18
N GLY A 42 4.85 -6.06 4.04
CA GLY A 42 6.08 -6.82 3.88
C GLY A 42 7.17 -5.98 3.23
N VAL A 43 8.40 -6.40 3.44
CA VAL A 43 9.57 -5.71 2.88
C VAL A 43 10.51 -6.77 2.31
N ARG A 44 11.03 -6.52 1.13
CA ARG A 44 12.02 -7.40 0.51
C ARG A 44 13.06 -6.61 -0.28
N SER A 45 14.20 -7.23 -0.52
CA SER A 45 15.19 -6.71 -1.48
C SER A 45 14.74 -7.04 -2.90
N THR A 46 15.04 -6.15 -3.84
CA THR A 46 14.78 -6.39 -5.26
C THR A 46 16.06 -6.80 -5.97
N GLU A 47 15.93 -7.35 -7.18
CA GLU A 47 17.04 -7.84 -7.98
C GLU A 47 17.99 -6.71 -8.39
N ASP A 48 17.46 -5.49 -8.54
CA ASP A 48 18.27 -4.32 -8.90
C ASP A 48 18.90 -3.61 -7.68
N GLY A 49 18.87 -4.25 -6.51
CA GLY A 49 19.50 -3.71 -5.31
C GLY A 49 18.70 -2.67 -4.54
N HIS A 50 17.43 -2.53 -4.82
CA HIS A 50 16.53 -1.66 -4.05
C HIS A 50 15.85 -2.43 -2.93
N VAL A 51 15.19 -1.70 -2.03
CA VAL A 51 14.26 -2.25 -1.07
C VAL A 51 12.84 -1.95 -1.55
N LEU A 52 11.97 -2.96 -1.49
CA LEU A 52 10.55 -2.81 -1.84
C LEU A 52 9.70 -3.09 -0.60
N ALA A 53 8.94 -2.08 -0.18
CA ALA A 53 7.90 -2.22 0.83
C ALA A 53 6.55 -2.40 0.15
N ILE A 54 5.80 -3.41 0.56
CA ILE A 54 4.49 -3.73 0.00
C ILE A 54 3.46 -3.69 1.11
N GLY A 55 2.43 -2.88 0.94
CA GLY A 55 1.28 -2.84 1.84
C GLY A 55 0.02 -3.30 1.12
N ILE A 56 -0.76 -4.13 1.79
CA ILE A 56 -2.07 -4.58 1.29
C ILE A 56 -3.12 -4.20 2.32
N GLY A 57 -4.16 -3.50 1.87
CA GLY A 57 -5.26 -3.08 2.71
C GLY A 57 -6.61 -3.51 2.17
N ASP A 58 -7.54 -3.76 3.08
CA ASP A 58 -8.94 -4.04 2.77
C ASP A 58 -9.69 -2.71 2.82
N ILE A 59 -10.18 -2.27 1.66
CA ILE A 59 -10.88 -1.00 1.55
C ILE A 59 -12.35 -1.18 1.94
N VAL A 60 -12.86 -0.32 2.81
CA VAL A 60 -14.27 -0.30 3.17
C VAL A 60 -15.09 0.05 1.93
N LYS A 61 -16.20 -0.66 1.73
CA LYS A 61 -17.06 -0.48 0.56
C LYS A 61 -17.46 1.00 0.40
N GLY A 62 -17.25 1.53 -0.80
CA GLY A 62 -17.55 2.92 -1.12
C GLY A 62 -16.48 3.92 -0.73
N LYS A 63 -15.37 3.46 -0.12
CA LYS A 63 -14.27 4.31 0.34
C LYS A 63 -13.02 4.22 -0.53
N GLU A 64 -13.14 3.69 -1.74
CA GLU A 64 -12.00 3.46 -2.64
C GLU A 64 -11.27 4.76 -2.95
N LYS A 65 -12.01 5.83 -3.22
CA LYS A 65 -11.41 7.14 -3.50
C LYS A 65 -10.69 7.69 -2.27
N ASP A 66 -11.30 7.61 -1.09
CA ASP A 66 -10.69 8.09 0.15
C ASP A 66 -9.43 7.31 0.49
N ALA A 67 -9.45 5.99 0.30
CA ALA A 67 -8.28 5.14 0.53
C ALA A 67 -7.13 5.51 -0.42
N LEU A 68 -7.44 5.72 -1.70
CA LEU A 68 -6.43 6.11 -2.69
C LEU A 68 -5.84 7.49 -2.37
N ILE A 69 -6.66 8.44 -1.97
CA ILE A 69 -6.20 9.77 -1.56
C ILE A 69 -5.26 9.68 -0.36
N ASN A 70 -5.64 8.92 0.67
CA ASN A 70 -4.81 8.78 1.88
C ASN A 70 -3.47 8.11 1.57
N THR A 71 -3.48 7.04 0.78
CA THR A 71 -2.27 6.34 0.37
C THR A 71 -1.37 7.26 -0.46
N THR A 72 -1.94 8.01 -1.39
CA THR A 72 -1.19 8.94 -2.22
C THR A 72 -0.54 10.05 -1.39
N LYS A 73 -1.28 10.60 -0.42
CA LYS A 73 -0.71 11.61 0.50
C LYS A 73 0.48 11.07 1.28
N GLY A 74 0.38 9.84 1.78
CA GLY A 74 1.48 9.18 2.49
C GLY A 74 2.70 8.97 1.61
N ASN A 75 2.49 8.52 0.37
CA ASN A 75 3.56 8.33 -0.60
C ASN A 75 4.25 9.65 -0.94
N LEU A 76 3.48 10.72 -1.14
CA LEU A 76 4.03 12.05 -1.41
C LEU A 76 4.84 12.59 -0.22
N PHE A 77 4.36 12.36 0.98
CA PHE A 77 5.08 12.74 2.19
C PHE A 77 6.45 12.04 2.27
N LEU A 78 6.50 10.74 1.99
CA LEU A 78 7.76 10.01 1.94
C LEU A 78 8.66 10.53 0.82
N ALA A 79 8.10 10.68 -0.38
CA ALA A 79 8.87 11.08 -1.56
C ALA A 79 9.50 12.46 -1.45
N ALA A 80 8.91 13.36 -0.67
CA ALA A 80 9.38 14.73 -0.54
C ALA A 80 10.80 14.85 0.04
N LYS A 81 11.28 13.84 0.79
CA LYS A 81 12.57 13.89 1.48
C LYS A 81 13.49 12.71 1.19
N ILE A 82 13.08 11.78 0.35
CA ILE A 82 13.84 10.55 0.09
C ILE A 82 14.26 10.53 -1.38
N PRO A 83 15.52 10.79 -1.70
CA PRO A 83 15.98 10.70 -3.08
C PRO A 83 15.93 9.26 -3.60
N GLY A 84 15.53 9.11 -4.86
CA GLY A 84 15.46 7.81 -5.52
C GLY A 84 14.25 6.96 -5.14
N ILE A 85 13.32 7.49 -4.34
CA ILE A 85 12.10 6.76 -4.00
C ILE A 85 11.15 6.71 -5.21
N ARG A 86 10.50 5.57 -5.39
CA ARG A 86 9.43 5.37 -6.37
C ARG A 86 8.26 4.70 -5.66
N TYR A 87 7.07 4.96 -6.12
CA TYR A 87 5.89 4.33 -5.53
C TYR A 87 4.83 4.05 -6.58
N LYS A 88 3.98 3.08 -6.30
CA LYS A 88 2.85 2.72 -7.14
C LYS A 88 1.72 2.24 -6.25
N SER A 89 0.52 2.82 -6.42
CA SER A 89 -0.68 2.41 -5.71
C SER A 89 -1.69 1.89 -6.71
N GLU A 90 -2.26 0.72 -6.44
CA GLU A 90 -3.25 0.09 -7.31
C GLU A 90 -4.41 -0.41 -6.47
N ILE A 91 -5.61 -0.32 -7.02
CA ILE A 91 -6.80 -0.96 -6.47
C ILE A 91 -7.02 -2.25 -7.23
N MET A 92 -7.23 -3.34 -6.51
CA MET A 92 -7.42 -4.66 -7.12
C MET A 92 -8.58 -5.39 -6.50
N LEU A 93 -9.17 -6.30 -7.27
CA LEU A 93 -10.22 -7.18 -6.78
C LEU A 93 -9.61 -8.31 -5.97
N GLU A 94 -10.31 -8.72 -4.92
CA GLU A 94 -10.01 -9.95 -4.22
C GLU A 94 -10.27 -11.15 -5.15
N PHE A 95 -9.64 -12.27 -4.88
CA PHE A 95 -9.73 -13.49 -5.68
C PHE A 95 -11.18 -13.92 -5.96
N SER A 96 -12.02 -13.96 -4.92
CA SER A 96 -13.42 -14.35 -5.08
C SER A 96 -14.22 -13.36 -5.92
N GLU A 97 -13.95 -12.07 -5.79
CA GLU A 97 -14.60 -11.03 -6.60
C GLU A 97 -14.19 -11.11 -8.07
N ALA A 98 -12.92 -11.43 -8.34
CA ALA A 98 -12.45 -11.63 -9.70
C ALA A 98 -13.17 -12.79 -10.39
N TYR A 99 -13.41 -13.89 -9.67
CA TYR A 99 -14.20 -15.02 -10.20
C TYR A 99 -15.65 -14.62 -10.48
N LYS A 100 -16.25 -13.80 -9.62
CA LYS A 100 -17.63 -13.32 -9.82
C LYS A 100 -17.77 -12.54 -11.14
N VAL A 101 -16.75 -11.80 -11.53
CA VAL A 101 -16.76 -11.08 -12.82
C VAL A 101 -16.91 -12.06 -13.98
N LEU A 102 -16.40 -13.29 -13.84
CA LEU A 102 -16.52 -14.35 -14.83
C LEU A 102 -17.81 -15.18 -14.68
N GLY A 103 -18.66 -14.83 -13.74
CA GLY A 103 -19.87 -15.62 -13.43
C GLY A 103 -19.56 -16.95 -12.75
N MET A 104 -18.44 -17.05 -12.05
CA MET A 104 -17.97 -18.29 -11.43
C MET A 104 -17.80 -18.11 -9.93
N THR A 105 -17.75 -19.25 -9.23
CA THR A 105 -17.39 -19.30 -7.80
C THR A 105 -15.92 -19.69 -7.67
N ALA A 106 -15.16 -18.90 -6.90
CA ALA A 106 -13.75 -19.18 -6.68
C ALA A 106 -13.58 -20.49 -5.88
N PRO A 107 -12.54 -21.28 -6.17
CA PRO A 107 -12.20 -22.42 -5.34
C PRO A 107 -11.73 -21.97 -3.96
N GLU A 108 -11.91 -22.82 -2.96
CA GLU A 108 -11.34 -22.59 -1.63
C GLU A 108 -9.82 -22.79 -1.71
N ILE A 109 -9.09 -21.93 -1.01
CA ILE A 109 -7.63 -21.99 -0.94
C ILE A 109 -7.14 -21.96 0.50
#